data_2c57e13e4c2a9a763cf827e8c326af0d
#
_entry.id   2c57e13e4c2a9a763cf827e8c326af0d
#
_cell.length_a   1.000
_cell.length_b   1.000
_cell.length_c   1.000
_cell.angle_alpha   90.00
_cell.angle_beta   90.00
_cell.angle_gamma   90.00
#
_symmetry.space_group_name_H-M   'P 1'
#
loop_
_entity.id
_entity.type
_entity.pdbx_description
1 polymer ?
#
loop_
_entity_poly.entity_id
_entity_poly.type
_entity_poly.pdbx_seq_one_letter_code
_entity_poly.pdbx_strand_id
1 'polypeptide(L)'
;MACSELIILDVGHGNCTIIKHGDEAIIIDAPGRPVVAKVLDELKIKSVHALLISHADSDHLSGAIPILMNSDRPVKHVYVNPDLRKTKSWLQFRIAAGDARRNQGTVVYPSLNVDQPQSLTLSDTTLRVLHPTPEMCLATTEGEHTDGVKLDANSMSAVVIVEHNGEQVCLLAADSGRHSLDIMLSENRDLRAKILVFPHHGGHTGVPADNRSFAKDLVSAVQPKLVLFSLGRGSHGTPRPEIVAGTQDAISAQQPYIACTQLSKNCADSLPSRADRKLVKHSEGFSKNHCCAGTIVLPLSDDGVEIMMEELNEHHGKFVVSELPKALCRRHLAQAVPQLIAAVS
;
A
#
# COMPACT_ATOMS: atom_id res chain seq x y z
N MET A 1 17.33 -4.49 21.61
CA MET A 1 17.55 -4.40 20.15
C MET A 1 16.45 -3.53 19.56
N ALA A 2 16.72 -2.72 18.55
CA ALA A 2 15.67 -1.96 17.90
C ALA A 2 14.74 -2.94 17.17
N CYS A 3 13.43 -2.81 17.34
CA CYS A 3 12.44 -3.62 16.64
C CYS A 3 12.13 -2.97 15.29
N SER A 4 12.05 -3.77 14.24
CA SER A 4 11.59 -3.31 12.93
C SER A 4 10.07 -3.36 12.86
N GLU A 5 9.45 -2.38 12.23
CA GLU A 5 8.01 -2.27 12.06
C GLU A 5 7.66 -1.91 10.61
N LEU A 6 6.64 -2.54 10.07
CA LEU A 6 5.98 -2.15 8.82
C LEU A 6 4.69 -1.42 9.17
N ILE A 7 4.57 -0.17 8.73
CA ILE A 7 3.43 0.70 9.02
C ILE A 7 2.74 1.05 7.71
N ILE A 8 1.52 0.57 7.50
CA ILE A 8 0.66 0.96 6.37
C ILE A 8 -0.26 2.06 6.89
N LEU A 9 0.05 3.29 6.50
CA LEU A 9 -0.53 4.49 7.09
C LEU A 9 -1.89 4.83 6.47
N ASP A 10 -2.90 5.08 7.30
CA ASP A 10 -4.12 5.74 6.86
C ASP A 10 -3.83 7.21 6.52
N VAL A 11 -3.67 7.47 5.27
CA VAL A 11 -3.46 8.82 4.69
C VAL A 11 -4.73 9.40 4.05
N GLY A 12 -5.86 8.72 4.22
CA GLY A 12 -7.05 8.98 3.42
C GLY A 12 -6.90 8.39 2.02
N HIS A 13 -7.15 9.17 0.98
CA HIS A 13 -6.89 8.74 -0.39
C HIS A 13 -5.40 8.87 -0.70
N GLY A 14 -4.79 7.78 -1.14
CA GLY A 14 -3.37 7.64 -1.42
C GLY A 14 -2.73 6.45 -0.70
N ASN A 15 -1.44 6.23 -0.95
CA ASN A 15 -0.65 5.20 -0.30
C ASN A 15 0.53 5.81 0.47
N CYS A 16 0.82 5.27 1.63
CA CYS A 16 2.07 5.53 2.34
C CYS A 16 2.40 4.33 3.22
N THR A 17 3.55 3.73 2.95
CA THR A 17 4.09 2.65 3.78
C THR A 17 5.43 3.08 4.36
N ILE A 18 5.62 2.85 5.66
CA ILE A 18 6.85 3.17 6.36
C ILE A 18 7.43 1.89 6.92
N ILE A 19 8.68 1.59 6.59
CA ILE A 19 9.46 0.54 7.25
C ILE A 19 10.42 1.24 8.18
N LYS A 20 10.27 1.00 9.47
CA LYS A 20 11.06 1.63 10.53
C LYS A 20 12.01 0.62 11.15
N HIS A 21 13.26 1.05 11.36
CA HIS A 21 14.22 0.36 12.21
C HIS A 21 14.97 1.40 13.08
N GLY A 22 14.77 1.37 14.38
CA GLY A 22 15.33 2.39 15.28
C GLY A 22 14.80 3.79 14.96
N ASP A 23 15.68 4.72 14.60
CA ASP A 23 15.37 6.10 14.21
C ASP A 23 15.56 6.35 12.69
N GLU A 24 15.71 5.27 11.89
CA GLU A 24 15.72 5.31 10.45
C GLU A 24 14.45 4.71 9.83
N ALA A 25 14.11 5.15 8.63
CA ALA A 25 12.97 4.62 7.89
C ALA A 25 13.22 4.50 6.39
N ILE A 26 12.54 3.54 5.75
CA ILE A 26 12.24 3.56 4.31
C ILE A 26 10.79 3.99 4.17
N ILE A 27 10.52 4.88 3.22
CA ILE A 27 9.16 5.36 2.93
C ILE A 27 8.82 4.98 1.49
N ILE A 28 7.68 4.33 1.29
CA ILE A 28 7.14 4.00 -0.02
C ILE A 28 5.85 4.81 -0.19
N ASP A 29 5.88 5.73 -1.14
CA ASP A 29 4.87 6.75 -1.40
C ASP A 29 4.62 7.68 -0.22
N ALA A 30 4.25 8.91 -0.53
CA ALA A 30 3.91 9.93 0.45
C ALA A 30 2.91 10.93 -0.18
N PRO A 31 1.62 10.82 0.09
CA PRO A 31 0.65 11.83 -0.32
C PRO A 31 0.81 13.11 0.49
N GLY A 32 0.34 14.23 -0.05
CA GLY A 32 0.42 15.55 0.58
C GLY A 32 -0.52 15.69 1.80
N ARG A 33 -0.33 14.85 2.81
CA ARG A 33 -1.15 14.82 4.03
C ARG A 33 -0.32 15.13 5.26
N PRO A 34 -0.80 15.99 6.17
CA PRO A 34 -0.08 16.33 7.40
C PRO A 34 0.23 15.13 8.30
N VAL A 35 -0.54 14.06 8.20
CA VAL A 35 -0.35 12.83 9.00
C VAL A 35 1.01 12.19 8.75
N VAL A 36 1.54 12.23 7.54
CA VAL A 36 2.85 11.63 7.22
C VAL A 36 3.96 12.28 8.05
N ALA A 37 4.05 13.62 8.03
CA ALA A 37 5.06 14.34 8.81
C ALA A 37 4.88 14.10 10.32
N LYS A 38 3.64 14.15 10.83
CA LYS A 38 3.33 13.90 12.24
C LYS A 38 3.77 12.49 12.68
N VAL A 39 3.53 11.49 11.86
CA VAL A 39 3.93 10.10 12.17
C VAL A 39 5.44 9.99 12.23
N LEU A 40 6.17 10.58 11.28
CA LEU A 40 7.63 10.57 11.29
C LEU A 40 8.20 11.26 12.55
N ASP A 41 7.57 12.35 13.03
CA ASP A 41 7.94 13.03 14.26
C ASP A 41 7.64 12.17 15.51
N GLU A 42 6.44 11.59 15.61
CA GLU A 42 6.03 10.75 16.73
C GLU A 42 6.84 9.45 16.82
N LEU A 43 7.22 8.87 15.68
CA LEU A 43 8.13 7.72 15.59
C LEU A 43 9.60 8.09 15.85
N LYS A 44 9.90 9.40 15.99
CA LYS A 44 11.25 9.93 16.21
C LYS A 44 12.24 9.55 15.11
N ILE A 45 11.75 9.50 13.86
CA ILE A 45 12.61 9.23 12.70
C ILE A 45 13.55 10.41 12.49
N LYS A 46 14.85 10.15 12.50
CA LYS A 46 15.92 11.15 12.31
C LYS A 46 16.46 11.18 10.89
N SER A 47 16.38 10.06 10.18
CA SER A 47 16.79 10.00 8.77
C SER A 47 15.90 9.07 7.97
N VAL A 48 15.74 9.40 6.68
CA VAL A 48 15.05 8.54 5.72
C VAL A 48 16.12 7.84 4.88
N HIS A 49 16.29 6.53 5.10
CA HIS A 49 17.25 5.72 4.37
C HIS A 49 16.94 5.71 2.87
N ALA A 50 15.66 5.48 2.53
CA ALA A 50 15.21 5.54 1.15
C ALA A 50 13.76 6.07 1.07
N LEU A 51 13.49 6.87 0.04
CA LEU A 51 12.17 7.33 -0.35
C LEU A 51 11.90 6.78 -1.76
N LEU A 52 10.95 5.86 -1.85
CA LEU A 52 10.51 5.27 -3.11
C LEU A 52 9.19 5.92 -3.51
N ILE A 53 9.08 6.34 -4.76
CA ILE A 53 7.84 6.85 -5.34
C ILE A 53 7.43 5.88 -6.45
N SER A 54 6.30 5.22 -6.22
CA SER A 54 5.79 4.21 -7.15
C SER A 54 5.47 4.79 -8.52
N HIS A 55 4.82 5.96 -8.53
CA HIS A 55 4.49 6.72 -9.74
C HIS A 55 4.20 8.19 -9.40
N ALA A 56 4.04 9.04 -10.41
CA ALA A 56 4.03 10.49 -10.23
C ALA A 56 2.64 11.12 -9.94
N ASP A 57 1.65 10.35 -9.53
CA ASP A 57 0.35 10.90 -9.15
C ASP A 57 0.40 11.58 -7.76
N SER A 58 -0.40 12.61 -7.60
CA SER A 58 -0.29 13.50 -6.44
C SER A 58 -0.58 12.84 -5.10
N ASP A 59 -1.40 11.82 -5.10
CA ASP A 59 -1.76 11.01 -3.93
C ASP A 59 -0.72 9.93 -3.58
N HIS A 60 0.39 9.87 -4.34
CA HIS A 60 1.58 9.06 -4.05
C HIS A 60 2.83 9.91 -3.83
N LEU A 61 2.91 11.10 -4.46
CA LEU A 61 4.15 11.85 -4.57
C LEU A 61 4.17 13.14 -3.73
N SER A 62 3.03 13.85 -3.55
CA SER A 62 3.08 15.25 -3.13
C SER A 62 3.59 15.48 -1.70
N GLY A 63 3.52 14.49 -0.83
CA GLY A 63 4.10 14.53 0.51
C GLY A 63 5.62 14.28 0.54
N ALA A 64 6.19 13.73 -0.53
CA ALA A 64 7.63 13.59 -0.68
C ALA A 64 8.34 14.96 -0.74
N ILE A 65 7.66 15.98 -1.24
CA ILE A 65 8.22 17.34 -1.38
C ILE A 65 8.65 17.90 -0.01
N PRO A 66 7.77 18.04 1.01
CA PRO A 66 8.18 18.51 2.32
C PRO A 66 9.15 17.57 3.05
N ILE A 67 9.12 16.26 2.78
CA ILE A 67 10.10 15.31 3.32
C ILE A 67 11.50 15.64 2.79
N LEU A 68 11.65 15.87 1.49
CA LEU A 68 12.92 16.20 0.83
C LEU A 68 13.44 17.60 1.24
N MET A 69 12.56 18.53 1.56
CA MET A 69 12.91 19.87 2.00
C MET A 69 13.31 19.95 3.48
N ASN A 70 13.12 18.87 4.25
CA ASN A 70 13.43 18.85 5.68
C ASN A 70 14.89 18.46 5.91
N SER A 71 15.77 19.44 6.12
CA SER A 71 17.19 19.23 6.41
C SER A 71 17.47 18.54 7.76
N ASP A 72 16.55 18.66 8.72
CA ASP A 72 16.69 18.04 10.05
C ASP A 72 16.42 16.52 10.00
N ARG A 73 15.81 16.04 8.89
CA ARG A 73 15.55 14.63 8.61
C ARG A 73 15.97 14.32 7.16
N PRO A 74 17.28 14.21 6.90
CA PRO A 74 17.78 14.04 5.54
C PRO A 74 17.32 12.71 4.92
N VAL A 75 17.05 12.76 3.61
CA VAL A 75 16.78 11.59 2.78
C VAL A 75 18.07 11.16 2.10
N LYS A 76 18.53 9.92 2.35
CA LYS A 76 19.77 9.42 1.76
C LYS A 76 19.60 9.06 0.28
N HIS A 77 18.52 8.33 -0.04
CA HIS A 77 18.26 7.80 -1.38
C HIS A 77 16.83 8.09 -1.82
N VAL A 78 16.65 8.50 -3.07
CA VAL A 78 15.35 8.67 -3.73
C VAL A 78 15.29 7.78 -4.95
N TYR A 79 14.22 7.00 -5.07
CA TYR A 79 13.97 6.12 -6.20
C TYR A 79 12.64 6.50 -6.85
N VAL A 80 12.65 6.76 -8.13
CA VAL A 80 11.47 7.20 -8.89
C VAL A 80 11.65 6.95 -10.38
N ASN A 81 10.58 6.62 -11.09
CA ASN A 81 10.60 6.57 -12.54
C ASN A 81 10.26 7.94 -13.14
N PRO A 82 10.86 8.33 -14.27
CA PRO A 82 10.51 9.55 -14.98
C PRO A 82 9.04 9.53 -15.42
N ASP A 83 8.41 10.70 -15.37
CA ASP A 83 7.07 10.92 -15.89
C ASP A 83 7.08 12.10 -16.86
N LEU A 84 6.56 11.91 -18.06
CA LEU A 84 6.51 12.96 -19.08
C LEU A 84 5.36 13.95 -18.88
N ARG A 85 4.41 13.64 -18.01
CA ARG A 85 3.30 14.56 -17.71
C ARG A 85 3.79 15.83 -17.01
N LYS A 86 3.20 16.97 -17.40
CA LYS A 86 3.58 18.29 -16.89
C LYS A 86 2.72 18.69 -15.68
N THR A 87 2.61 17.82 -14.67
CA THR A 87 1.86 18.14 -13.46
C THR A 87 2.65 19.07 -12.54
N LYS A 88 1.95 19.89 -11.76
CA LYS A 88 2.58 20.81 -10.78
C LYS A 88 3.31 20.06 -9.69
N SER A 89 2.73 18.96 -9.18
CA SER A 89 3.33 18.11 -8.15
C SER A 89 4.63 17.45 -8.64
N TRP A 90 4.65 16.96 -9.87
CA TRP A 90 5.85 16.37 -10.47
C TRP A 90 6.97 17.40 -10.64
N LEU A 91 6.64 18.61 -11.12
CA LEU A 91 7.62 19.70 -11.23
C LEU A 91 8.20 20.06 -9.86
N GLN A 92 7.36 20.26 -8.85
CA GLN A 92 7.78 20.61 -7.49
C GLN A 92 8.64 19.51 -6.85
N PHE A 93 8.28 18.25 -7.05
CA PHE A 93 9.08 17.13 -6.58
C PHE A 93 10.47 17.12 -7.22
N ARG A 94 10.57 17.31 -8.54
CA ARG A 94 11.88 17.36 -9.23
C ARG A 94 12.76 18.50 -8.71
N ILE A 95 12.18 19.66 -8.39
CA ILE A 95 12.90 20.78 -7.79
C ILE A 95 13.40 20.37 -6.39
N ALA A 96 12.53 19.85 -5.53
CA ALA A 96 12.87 19.43 -4.18
C ALA A 96 13.95 18.33 -4.17
N ALA A 97 13.84 17.33 -5.04
CA ALA A 97 14.85 16.26 -5.19
C ALA A 97 16.21 16.82 -5.67
N GLY A 98 16.17 17.78 -6.61
CA GLY A 98 17.38 18.48 -7.07
C GLY A 98 18.04 19.32 -5.97
N ASP A 99 17.25 19.99 -5.13
CA ASP A 99 17.74 20.76 -3.98
C ASP A 99 18.31 19.85 -2.90
N ALA A 100 17.62 18.75 -2.54
CA ALA A 100 18.10 17.76 -1.60
C ALA A 100 19.43 17.15 -2.07
N ARG A 101 19.55 16.81 -3.37
CA ARG A 101 20.80 16.32 -3.95
C ARG A 101 21.96 17.33 -3.80
N ARG A 102 21.72 18.62 -4.05
CA ARG A 102 22.75 19.65 -3.99
C ARG A 102 23.14 20.01 -2.56
N ASN A 103 22.19 20.06 -1.65
CA ASN A 103 22.35 20.67 -0.34
C ASN A 103 22.44 19.66 0.81
N GLN A 104 21.93 18.43 0.62
CA GLN A 104 21.87 17.40 1.67
C GLN A 104 22.64 16.12 1.29
N GLY A 105 23.18 16.03 0.07
CA GLY A 105 23.88 14.84 -0.39
C GLY A 105 22.99 13.68 -0.78
N THR A 106 21.68 13.91 -0.94
CA THR A 106 20.71 12.90 -1.39
C THR A 106 21.12 12.32 -2.75
N VAL A 107 21.11 11.00 -2.88
CA VAL A 107 21.31 10.33 -4.17
C VAL A 107 19.96 10.06 -4.80
N VAL A 108 19.78 10.50 -6.05
CA VAL A 108 18.54 10.30 -6.81
C VAL A 108 18.76 9.27 -7.90
N TYR A 109 17.98 8.21 -7.88
CA TYR A 109 17.97 7.12 -8.86
C TYR A 109 16.72 7.27 -9.74
N PRO A 110 16.86 7.76 -10.98
CA PRO A 110 15.72 7.97 -11.88
C PRO A 110 15.33 6.70 -12.65
N SER A 111 15.39 5.55 -11.98
CA SER A 111 14.98 4.25 -12.52
C SER A 111 14.67 3.32 -11.35
N LEU A 112 13.41 3.03 -11.17
CA LEU A 112 12.90 2.09 -10.16
C LEU A 112 12.24 0.93 -10.91
N ASN A 113 12.98 -0.15 -11.12
CA ASN A 113 12.52 -1.31 -11.89
C ASN A 113 13.06 -2.62 -11.30
N VAL A 114 12.72 -3.73 -11.91
CA VAL A 114 13.05 -5.08 -11.44
C VAL A 114 14.56 -5.37 -11.37
N ASP A 115 15.36 -4.69 -12.16
CA ASP A 115 16.83 -4.82 -12.19
C ASP A 115 17.50 -3.78 -11.29
N GLN A 116 16.79 -3.29 -10.26
CA GLN A 116 17.34 -2.32 -9.33
C GLN A 116 18.70 -2.80 -8.79
N PRO A 117 19.82 -2.14 -9.16
CA PRO A 117 21.16 -2.66 -8.88
C PRO A 117 21.57 -2.50 -7.42
N GLN A 118 20.80 -1.74 -6.63
CA GLN A 118 21.15 -1.41 -5.26
C GLN A 118 20.18 -2.04 -4.29
N SER A 119 20.72 -2.65 -3.26
CA SER A 119 19.93 -3.24 -2.19
C SER A 119 19.14 -2.15 -1.48
N LEU A 120 17.81 -2.25 -1.57
CA LEU A 120 16.88 -1.44 -0.80
C LEU A 120 16.68 -2.10 0.56
N THR A 121 17.77 -2.16 1.36
CA THR A 121 17.78 -2.89 2.63
C THR A 121 17.91 -1.93 3.81
N LEU A 122 17.10 -2.12 4.83
CA LEU A 122 17.22 -1.48 6.14
C LEU A 122 17.20 -2.58 7.21
N SER A 123 18.34 -2.81 7.86
CA SER A 123 18.55 -3.96 8.76
C SER A 123 18.19 -5.29 8.06
N ASP A 124 17.31 -6.09 8.64
CA ASP A 124 16.91 -7.41 8.13
C ASP A 124 15.71 -7.34 7.16
N THR A 125 15.34 -6.13 6.71
CA THR A 125 14.23 -5.89 5.79
C THR A 125 14.73 -5.40 4.46
N THR A 126 14.37 -6.11 3.39
CA THR A 126 14.74 -5.80 2.00
C THR A 126 13.49 -5.54 1.16
N LEU A 127 13.59 -4.57 0.28
CA LEU A 127 12.57 -4.29 -0.74
C LEU A 127 13.04 -4.83 -2.08
N ARG A 128 12.21 -5.62 -2.74
CA ARG A 128 12.44 -6.10 -4.10
C ARG A 128 11.36 -5.55 -5.03
N VAL A 129 11.78 -4.92 -6.12
CA VAL A 129 10.87 -4.38 -7.14
C VAL A 129 10.45 -5.51 -8.06
N LEU A 130 9.16 -5.66 -8.30
CA LEU A 130 8.58 -6.69 -9.17
C LEU A 130 8.06 -6.12 -10.50
N HIS A 131 7.89 -4.81 -10.58
CA HIS A 131 7.42 -4.06 -11.74
C HIS A 131 7.77 -2.57 -11.55
N PRO A 132 8.02 -1.78 -12.61
CA PRO A 132 8.05 -2.13 -14.02
C PRO A 132 9.33 -2.85 -14.47
N THR A 133 9.37 -3.24 -15.75
CA THR A 133 10.59 -3.75 -16.39
C THR A 133 11.52 -2.61 -16.83
N PRO A 134 12.82 -2.87 -17.09
CA PRO A 134 13.72 -1.85 -17.62
C PRO A 134 13.26 -1.26 -18.95
N GLU A 135 12.67 -2.08 -19.84
CA GLU A 135 12.17 -1.64 -21.15
C GLU A 135 11.02 -0.65 -21.00
N MET A 136 10.12 -0.88 -20.05
CA MET A 136 9.04 0.07 -19.73
C MET A 136 9.62 1.41 -19.22
N CYS A 137 10.67 1.37 -18.40
CA CYS A 137 11.35 2.58 -17.93
C CYS A 137 12.02 3.36 -19.07
N LEU A 138 12.53 2.67 -20.08
CA LEU A 138 13.07 3.31 -21.28
C LEU A 138 11.99 3.96 -22.15
N ALA A 139 10.81 3.33 -22.23
CA ALA A 139 9.67 3.89 -22.96
C ALA A 139 9.02 5.08 -22.24
N THR A 140 9.04 5.09 -20.91
CA THR A 140 8.43 6.07 -20.00
C THR A 140 6.89 6.17 -20.13
N THR A 141 6.25 7.03 -19.31
CA THR A 141 4.84 7.38 -19.51
C THR A 141 4.63 8.05 -20.86
N GLU A 142 3.46 7.87 -21.48
CA GLU A 142 3.10 8.29 -22.84
C GLU A 142 3.82 7.51 -23.97
N GLY A 143 4.75 6.62 -23.67
CA GLY A 143 5.33 5.66 -24.58
C GLY A 143 4.46 4.41 -24.77
N GLU A 144 4.99 3.43 -25.50
CA GLU A 144 4.33 2.14 -25.73
C GLU A 144 5.23 1.00 -25.24
N HIS A 145 4.63 0.00 -24.61
CA HIS A 145 5.28 -1.27 -24.31
C HIS A 145 5.47 -2.08 -25.60
N THR A 146 6.34 -3.08 -25.56
CA THR A 146 6.66 -3.93 -26.74
C THR A 146 5.47 -4.69 -27.32
N ASP A 147 4.39 -4.86 -26.56
CA ASP A 147 3.11 -5.43 -26.98
C ASP A 147 2.14 -4.41 -27.58
N GLY A 148 2.55 -3.15 -27.69
CA GLY A 148 1.74 -2.05 -28.26
C GLY A 148 0.79 -1.39 -27.25
N VAL A 149 0.85 -1.76 -25.97
CA VAL A 149 0.04 -1.12 -24.93
C VAL A 149 0.65 0.23 -24.56
N LYS A 150 -0.17 1.29 -24.61
CA LYS A 150 0.25 2.64 -24.21
C LYS A 150 0.50 2.68 -22.69
N LEU A 151 1.66 3.21 -22.31
CA LEU A 151 2.07 3.33 -20.91
C LEU A 151 1.54 4.65 -20.30
N ASP A 152 0.90 4.54 -19.14
CA ASP A 152 0.48 5.65 -18.30
C ASP A 152 1.15 5.56 -16.91
N ALA A 153 0.81 6.45 -16.00
CA ALA A 153 1.38 6.44 -14.65
C ALA A 153 1.04 5.14 -13.90
N ASN A 154 -0.16 4.63 -14.08
CA ASN A 154 -0.62 3.44 -13.39
C ASN A 154 0.06 2.17 -13.93
N SER A 155 0.20 2.04 -15.25
CA SER A 155 0.96 0.95 -15.86
C SER A 155 2.45 1.00 -15.53
N MET A 156 2.98 2.16 -15.15
CA MET A 156 4.36 2.37 -14.70
C MET A 156 4.51 2.32 -13.17
N SER A 157 3.43 2.08 -12.42
CA SER A 157 3.46 2.00 -10.96
C SER A 157 4.40 0.90 -10.48
N ALA A 158 5.35 1.25 -9.62
CA ALA A 158 6.25 0.25 -9.05
C ALA A 158 5.51 -0.66 -8.07
N VAL A 159 5.55 -1.97 -8.35
CA VAL A 159 5.09 -3.01 -7.43
C VAL A 159 6.29 -3.50 -6.64
N VAL A 160 6.17 -3.45 -5.32
CA VAL A 160 7.29 -3.73 -4.41
C VAL A 160 6.88 -4.80 -3.42
N ILE A 161 7.74 -5.80 -3.22
CA ILE A 161 7.60 -6.78 -2.16
C ILE A 161 8.55 -6.44 -1.01
N VAL A 162 8.01 -6.47 0.21
CA VAL A 162 8.75 -6.31 1.46
C VAL A 162 9.11 -7.69 1.98
N GLU A 163 10.40 -7.95 2.11
CA GLU A 163 10.95 -9.17 2.66
C GLU A 163 11.61 -8.87 4.01
N HIS A 164 11.33 -9.68 5.02
CA HIS A 164 11.98 -9.59 6.33
C HIS A 164 12.51 -10.96 6.73
N ASN A 165 13.80 -11.05 7.07
CA ASN A 165 14.48 -12.33 7.36
C ASN A 165 14.29 -13.40 6.26
N GLY A 166 14.20 -12.98 4.98
CA GLY A 166 13.98 -13.87 3.84
C GLY A 166 12.51 -14.29 3.61
N GLU A 167 11.58 -13.86 4.45
CA GLU A 167 10.14 -14.10 4.26
C GLU A 167 9.45 -12.93 3.55
N GLN A 168 8.60 -13.21 2.58
CA GLN A 168 7.79 -12.23 1.87
C GLN A 168 6.61 -11.81 2.74
N VAL A 169 6.70 -10.63 3.33
CA VAL A 169 5.74 -10.13 4.33
C VAL A 169 4.59 -9.38 3.66
N CYS A 170 4.90 -8.45 2.75
CA CYS A 170 3.89 -7.55 2.20
C CYS A 170 4.14 -7.24 0.73
N LEU A 171 3.13 -7.38 -0.11
CA LEU A 171 3.12 -6.86 -1.48
C LEU A 171 2.43 -5.49 -1.51
N LEU A 172 3.16 -4.47 -1.94
CA LEU A 172 2.69 -3.11 -2.16
C LEU A 172 2.45 -2.93 -3.66
N ALA A 173 1.20 -2.95 -4.09
CA ALA A 173 0.87 -2.96 -5.51
C ALA A 173 0.65 -1.56 -6.11
N ALA A 174 0.77 -0.48 -5.32
CA ALA A 174 0.57 0.92 -5.72
C ALA A 174 -0.73 1.09 -6.54
N ASP A 175 -0.66 1.61 -7.77
CA ASP A 175 -1.83 1.76 -8.65
C ASP A 175 -1.71 0.88 -9.91
N SER A 176 -0.96 -0.22 -9.81
CA SER A 176 -0.81 -1.19 -10.90
C SER A 176 -2.16 -1.79 -11.33
N GLY A 177 -2.27 -2.10 -12.62
CA GLY A 177 -3.48 -2.65 -13.22
C GLY A 177 -3.30 -4.04 -13.83
N ARG A 178 -4.27 -4.44 -14.67
CA ARG A 178 -4.28 -5.73 -15.36
C ARG A 178 -2.99 -5.96 -16.17
N HIS A 179 -2.57 -4.99 -16.98
CA HIS A 179 -1.36 -5.11 -17.80
C HIS A 179 -0.10 -5.39 -16.97
N SER A 180 0.06 -4.70 -15.83
CA SER A 180 1.19 -4.96 -14.91
C SER A 180 1.15 -6.37 -14.32
N LEU A 181 -0.05 -6.86 -13.94
CA LEU A 181 -0.22 -8.22 -13.43
C LEU A 181 0.14 -9.26 -14.49
N ASP A 182 -0.35 -9.08 -15.72
CA ASP A 182 -0.11 -10.01 -16.83
C ASP A 182 1.39 -10.12 -17.15
N ILE A 183 2.12 -8.98 -17.15
CA ILE A 183 3.59 -8.98 -17.31
C ILE A 183 4.26 -9.76 -16.16
N MET A 184 3.94 -9.47 -14.91
CA MET A 184 4.55 -10.14 -13.76
C MET A 184 4.30 -11.67 -13.79
N LEU A 185 3.10 -12.09 -14.18
CA LEU A 185 2.76 -13.51 -14.29
C LEU A 185 3.47 -14.19 -15.47
N SER A 186 3.55 -13.53 -16.64
CA SER A 186 4.23 -14.06 -17.82
C SER A 186 5.73 -14.26 -17.60
N GLU A 187 6.33 -13.41 -16.76
CA GLU A 187 7.73 -13.50 -16.37
C GLU A 187 7.96 -14.40 -15.14
N ASN A 188 6.93 -15.12 -14.67
CA ASN A 188 6.97 -16.03 -13.53
C ASN A 188 7.52 -15.38 -12.24
N ARG A 189 7.17 -14.12 -11.98
CA ARG A 189 7.58 -13.43 -10.76
C ARG A 189 6.83 -13.99 -9.56
N ASP A 190 7.55 -14.22 -8.48
CA ASP A 190 6.93 -14.66 -7.22
C ASP A 190 6.26 -13.47 -6.52
N LEU A 191 4.91 -13.48 -6.55
CA LEU A 191 4.06 -12.44 -5.95
C LEU A 191 3.57 -12.80 -4.55
N ARG A 192 3.88 -14.01 -4.03
CA ARG A 192 3.36 -14.45 -2.74
C ARG A 192 3.74 -13.50 -1.63
N ALA A 193 2.79 -13.18 -0.74
CA ALA A 193 3.03 -12.36 0.43
C ALA A 193 1.93 -12.58 1.49
N LYS A 194 2.27 -12.40 2.76
CA LYS A 194 1.29 -12.52 3.87
C LYS A 194 0.24 -11.41 3.84
N ILE A 195 0.61 -10.22 3.35
CA ILE A 195 -0.25 -9.04 3.24
C ILE A 195 -0.22 -8.53 1.80
N LEU A 196 -1.38 -8.16 1.26
CA LEU A 196 -1.52 -7.44 0.00
C LEU A 196 -2.12 -6.05 0.28
N VAL A 197 -1.37 -4.99 0.03
CA VAL A 197 -1.97 -3.66 -0.14
C VAL A 197 -2.51 -3.60 -1.56
N PHE A 198 -3.83 -3.65 -1.66
CA PHE A 198 -4.54 -3.81 -2.94
C PHE A 198 -4.36 -2.57 -3.82
N PRO A 199 -4.12 -2.75 -5.13
CA PRO A 199 -3.82 -1.64 -6.01
C PRO A 199 -5.00 -0.71 -6.22
N HIS A 200 -4.66 0.54 -6.58
CA HIS A 200 -5.61 1.58 -6.97
C HIS A 200 -6.72 1.81 -5.93
N HIS A 201 -6.37 1.62 -4.64
CA HIS A 201 -7.28 1.78 -3.49
C HIS A 201 -8.55 0.91 -3.55
N GLY A 202 -8.55 -0.14 -4.39
CA GLY A 202 -9.75 -0.93 -4.73
C GLY A 202 -10.65 -0.27 -5.76
N GLY A 203 -10.12 0.65 -6.58
CA GLY A 203 -10.79 1.31 -7.70
C GLY A 203 -10.75 0.49 -8.99
N HIS A 204 -10.93 1.17 -10.12
CA HIS A 204 -10.82 0.54 -11.44
C HIS A 204 -9.35 0.28 -11.80
N THR A 205 -9.06 -0.93 -12.28
CA THR A 205 -7.70 -1.39 -12.60
C THR A 205 -7.52 -1.64 -14.10
N GLY A 206 -8.16 -0.82 -14.91
CA GLY A 206 -8.26 -0.94 -16.37
C GLY A 206 -9.72 -0.89 -16.82
N VAL A 207 -10.17 -1.89 -17.58
CA VAL A 207 -11.57 -1.99 -18.02
C VAL A 207 -12.46 -2.38 -16.83
N PRO A 208 -13.53 -1.59 -16.51
CA PRO A 208 -14.39 -1.87 -15.36
C PRO A 208 -14.99 -3.27 -15.31
N ALA A 209 -15.30 -3.86 -16.49
CA ALA A 209 -15.83 -5.21 -16.58
C ALA A 209 -14.86 -6.29 -16.05
N ASP A 210 -13.56 -6.00 -16.05
CA ASP A 210 -12.51 -6.93 -15.65
C ASP A 210 -12.12 -6.81 -14.18
N ASN A 211 -12.66 -5.85 -13.44
CA ASN A 211 -12.30 -5.60 -12.04
C ASN A 211 -12.38 -6.86 -11.18
N ARG A 212 -13.48 -7.64 -11.32
CA ARG A 212 -13.68 -8.85 -10.51
C ARG A 212 -12.67 -9.95 -10.85
N SER A 213 -12.41 -10.19 -12.14
CA SER A 213 -11.41 -11.18 -12.58
C SER A 213 -10.01 -10.76 -12.21
N PHE A 214 -9.66 -9.48 -12.38
CA PHE A 214 -8.38 -8.93 -11.95
C PHE A 214 -8.14 -9.16 -10.45
N ALA A 215 -9.11 -8.79 -9.60
CA ALA A 215 -8.98 -8.98 -8.16
C ALA A 215 -8.82 -10.46 -7.78
N LYS A 216 -9.60 -11.35 -8.42
CA LYS A 216 -9.48 -12.80 -8.23
C LYS A 216 -8.09 -13.29 -8.62
N ASP A 217 -7.58 -12.92 -9.80
CA ASP A 217 -6.30 -13.40 -10.31
C ASP A 217 -5.12 -12.88 -9.45
N LEU A 218 -5.13 -11.59 -9.10
CA LEU A 218 -4.11 -11.00 -8.25
C LEU A 218 -4.06 -11.68 -6.86
N VAL A 219 -5.21 -11.81 -6.20
CA VAL A 219 -5.27 -12.43 -4.86
C VAL A 219 -4.91 -13.92 -4.93
N SER A 220 -5.28 -14.61 -6.02
CA SER A 220 -4.88 -16.01 -6.24
C SER A 220 -3.37 -16.16 -6.45
N ALA A 221 -2.72 -15.18 -7.08
CA ALA A 221 -1.26 -15.18 -7.26
C ALA A 221 -0.51 -14.82 -5.96
N VAL A 222 -1.03 -13.87 -5.18
CA VAL A 222 -0.38 -13.40 -3.95
C VAL A 222 -0.61 -14.34 -2.77
N GLN A 223 -1.75 -15.02 -2.69
CA GLN A 223 -2.13 -15.91 -1.57
C GLN A 223 -2.06 -15.24 -0.18
N PRO A 224 -2.58 -14.02 0.01
CA PRO A 224 -2.38 -13.28 1.24
C PRO A 224 -3.29 -13.76 2.38
N LYS A 225 -2.85 -13.59 3.64
CA LYS A 225 -3.70 -13.69 4.83
C LYS A 225 -4.59 -12.44 4.98
N LEU A 226 -4.07 -11.26 4.59
CA LEU A 226 -4.75 -9.96 4.65
C LEU A 226 -4.71 -9.25 3.30
N VAL A 227 -5.88 -8.83 2.81
CA VAL A 227 -6.02 -7.83 1.74
C VAL A 227 -6.44 -6.52 2.36
N LEU A 228 -5.60 -5.49 2.24
CA LEU A 228 -5.83 -4.17 2.79
C LEU A 228 -6.09 -3.15 1.68
N PHE A 229 -7.22 -2.45 1.77
CA PHE A 229 -7.53 -1.31 0.92
C PHE A 229 -7.13 0.00 1.64
N SER A 230 -6.10 0.68 1.14
CA SER A 230 -5.73 2.03 1.59
C SER A 230 -6.63 3.03 0.88
N LEU A 231 -7.59 3.62 1.57
CA LEU A 231 -8.61 4.47 0.95
C LEU A 231 -9.07 5.62 1.86
N GLY A 232 -9.53 6.69 1.22
CA GLY A 232 -10.21 7.81 1.88
C GLY A 232 -11.72 7.69 1.79
N ARG A 233 -12.43 7.89 2.91
CA ARG A 233 -13.88 7.85 2.94
C ARG A 233 -14.49 8.84 1.94
N GLY A 234 -15.30 8.33 1.03
CA GLY A 234 -16.03 9.12 0.03
C GLY A 234 -15.21 9.50 -1.21
N SER A 235 -13.94 9.10 -1.28
CA SER A 235 -13.15 9.25 -2.49
C SER A 235 -13.46 8.10 -3.46
N HIS A 236 -13.75 8.41 -4.71
CA HIS A 236 -13.86 7.49 -5.85
C HIS A 236 -14.74 6.23 -5.66
N GLY A 237 -15.53 6.14 -4.57
CA GLY A 237 -16.39 4.96 -4.30
C GLY A 237 -15.65 3.65 -4.07
N THR A 238 -14.45 3.74 -3.48
CA THR A 238 -13.59 2.58 -3.18
C THR A 238 -13.86 1.96 -1.80
N PRO A 239 -13.54 0.66 -1.57
CA PRO A 239 -13.30 -0.31 -2.63
C PRO A 239 -14.59 -0.59 -3.39
N ARG A 240 -14.47 -0.91 -4.68
CA ARG A 240 -15.63 -1.27 -5.48
C ARG A 240 -16.18 -2.63 -5.10
N PRO A 241 -17.51 -2.83 -5.13
CA PRO A 241 -18.10 -4.12 -4.75
C PRO A 241 -17.60 -5.30 -5.58
N GLU A 242 -17.39 -5.10 -6.90
CA GLU A 242 -16.85 -6.13 -7.78
C GLU A 242 -15.40 -6.50 -7.46
N ILE A 243 -14.58 -5.56 -6.99
CA ILE A 243 -13.21 -5.82 -6.52
C ILE A 243 -13.25 -6.68 -5.25
N VAL A 244 -14.09 -6.32 -4.28
CA VAL A 244 -14.23 -7.11 -3.06
C VAL A 244 -14.77 -8.50 -3.37
N ALA A 245 -15.75 -8.62 -4.27
CA ALA A 245 -16.27 -9.92 -4.70
C ALA A 245 -15.18 -10.76 -5.38
N GLY A 246 -14.35 -10.19 -6.27
CA GLY A 246 -13.22 -10.89 -6.88
C GLY A 246 -12.18 -11.35 -5.86
N THR A 247 -11.89 -10.52 -4.86
CA THR A 247 -11.03 -10.91 -3.73
C THR A 247 -11.57 -12.13 -2.99
N GLN A 248 -12.89 -12.19 -2.79
CA GLN A 248 -13.58 -13.34 -2.15
C GLN A 248 -13.64 -14.59 -3.02
N ASP A 249 -13.62 -14.42 -4.35
CA ASP A 249 -13.63 -15.54 -5.32
C ASP A 249 -12.23 -16.13 -5.57
N ALA A 250 -11.18 -15.56 -4.98
CA ALA A 250 -9.82 -15.99 -5.21
C ALA A 250 -9.59 -17.45 -4.82
N ILE A 251 -8.80 -18.16 -5.63
CA ILE A 251 -8.38 -19.53 -5.35
C ILE A 251 -7.17 -19.44 -4.41
N SER A 252 -7.41 -19.68 -3.13
CA SER A 252 -6.37 -19.66 -2.11
C SER A 252 -6.60 -20.75 -1.08
N ALA A 253 -5.53 -21.20 -0.42
CA ALA A 253 -5.60 -22.22 0.63
C ALA A 253 -6.45 -21.74 1.82
N GLN A 254 -6.52 -20.43 2.01
CA GLN A 254 -7.32 -19.78 3.06
C GLN A 254 -7.93 -18.51 2.49
N GLN A 255 -9.21 -18.25 2.78
CA GLN A 255 -9.88 -17.00 2.42
C GLN A 255 -9.16 -15.82 3.10
N PRO A 256 -8.72 -14.79 2.36
CA PRO A 256 -8.05 -13.66 2.96
C PRO A 256 -9.00 -12.83 3.82
N TYR A 257 -8.47 -12.30 4.90
CA TYR A 257 -9.15 -11.25 5.65
C TYR A 257 -9.15 -9.96 4.82
N ILE A 258 -10.25 -9.21 4.84
CA ILE A 258 -10.37 -7.94 4.11
C ILE A 258 -10.50 -6.81 5.10
N ALA A 259 -9.61 -5.81 5.00
CA ALA A 259 -9.65 -4.59 5.81
C ALA A 259 -9.56 -3.34 4.93
N CYS A 260 -10.04 -2.22 5.47
CA CYS A 260 -9.92 -0.89 4.88
C CYS A 260 -9.32 0.07 5.91
N THR A 261 -8.44 0.98 5.51
CA THR A 261 -7.91 2.01 6.41
C THR A 261 -9.04 2.92 6.89
N GLN A 262 -9.90 3.40 5.99
CA GLN A 262 -11.08 4.17 6.37
C GLN A 262 -12.38 3.43 6.04
N LEU A 263 -13.46 3.81 6.72
CA LEU A 263 -14.79 3.28 6.50
C LEU A 263 -15.33 3.75 5.15
N SER A 264 -15.44 2.83 4.20
CA SER A 264 -16.00 3.11 2.88
C SER A 264 -17.47 3.53 2.97
N LYS A 265 -17.90 4.43 2.07
CA LYS A 265 -19.32 4.74 1.88
C LYS A 265 -20.12 3.54 1.38
N ASN A 266 -19.50 2.61 0.67
CA ASN A 266 -20.13 1.36 0.25
C ASN A 266 -20.47 0.42 1.41
N CYS A 267 -19.84 0.62 2.58
CA CYS A 267 -20.14 -0.14 3.80
C CYS A 267 -21.15 0.56 4.71
N ALA A 268 -21.14 1.90 4.74
CA ALA A 268 -22.06 2.69 5.54
C ALA A 268 -22.22 4.11 4.94
N ASP A 269 -23.47 4.53 4.71
CA ASP A 269 -23.80 5.88 4.18
C ASP A 269 -23.43 6.96 5.20
N SER A 270 -23.74 6.73 6.48
CA SER A 270 -23.41 7.59 7.61
C SER A 270 -22.34 6.97 8.50
N LEU A 271 -21.69 7.79 9.30
CA LEU A 271 -20.73 7.31 10.29
C LEU A 271 -21.46 6.76 11.51
N PRO A 272 -21.16 5.51 11.93
CA PRO A 272 -21.69 4.99 13.19
C PRO A 272 -21.17 5.81 14.38
N SER A 273 -22.02 6.03 15.38
CA SER A 273 -21.67 6.75 16.61
C SER A 273 -21.06 5.86 17.70
N ARG A 274 -20.29 4.83 17.32
CA ARG A 274 -19.68 3.94 18.30
C ARG A 274 -18.36 4.49 18.80
N ALA A 275 -18.22 4.49 20.15
CA ALA A 275 -17.01 4.93 20.81
C ALA A 275 -15.88 3.86 20.79
N ASP A 276 -16.25 2.59 20.65
CA ASP A 276 -15.34 1.45 20.76
C ASP A 276 -14.80 0.92 19.41
N ARG A 277 -15.13 1.61 18.29
CA ARG A 277 -14.47 1.28 17.03
C ARG A 277 -12.99 1.64 17.09
N LYS A 278 -12.14 0.87 16.41
CA LYS A 278 -10.71 1.13 16.40
C LYS A 278 -10.39 2.45 15.72
N LEU A 279 -9.96 3.44 16.49
CA LEU A 279 -9.44 4.72 16.02
C LEU A 279 -7.97 4.78 16.35
N VAL A 280 -7.13 4.77 15.33
CA VAL A 280 -5.69 4.82 15.49
C VAL A 280 -5.22 6.27 15.41
N LYS A 281 -4.48 6.73 16.45
CA LYS A 281 -4.03 8.11 16.58
C LYS A 281 -3.24 8.61 15.36
N HIS A 282 -2.43 7.74 14.77
CA HIS A 282 -1.64 8.03 13.57
C HIS A 282 -2.44 7.81 12.28
N SER A 283 -3.66 8.27 12.19
CA SER A 283 -4.51 8.09 11.01
C SER A 283 -5.09 9.41 10.56
N GLU A 284 -5.11 9.68 9.26
CA GLU A 284 -5.77 10.87 8.69
C GLU A 284 -7.28 10.88 9.02
N GLY A 285 -7.88 9.70 9.03
CA GLY A 285 -9.28 9.52 9.39
C GLY A 285 -9.60 9.72 10.87
N PHE A 286 -8.60 9.79 11.76
CA PHE A 286 -8.82 9.85 13.20
C PHE A 286 -9.64 11.07 13.62
N SER A 287 -9.22 12.27 13.23
CA SER A 287 -9.90 13.52 13.58
C SER A 287 -11.31 13.67 12.98
N LYS A 288 -11.56 12.97 11.86
CA LYS A 288 -12.83 12.99 11.12
C LYS A 288 -13.74 11.83 11.51
N ASN A 289 -13.31 10.97 12.42
CA ASN A 289 -14.01 9.73 12.79
C ASN A 289 -14.26 8.78 11.59
N HIS A 290 -13.36 8.79 10.62
CA HIS A 290 -13.47 8.03 9.37
C HIS A 290 -12.80 6.65 9.41
N CYS A 291 -11.92 6.38 10.39
CA CYS A 291 -11.18 5.11 10.44
C CYS A 291 -12.14 3.89 10.45
N CYS A 292 -11.77 2.88 9.65
CA CYS A 292 -12.24 1.50 9.84
C CYS A 292 -11.18 0.74 10.64
N ALA A 293 -10.24 0.06 9.98
CA ALA A 293 -9.09 -0.51 10.66
C ALA A 293 -8.04 0.57 11.05
N GLY A 294 -8.03 1.72 10.37
CA GLY A 294 -7.05 2.78 10.57
C GLY A 294 -5.69 2.41 10.01
N THR A 295 -4.65 3.02 10.56
CA THR A 295 -3.26 2.66 10.28
C THR A 295 -2.97 1.25 10.81
N ILE A 296 -2.36 0.41 9.97
CA ILE A 296 -1.91 -0.93 10.34
C ILE A 296 -0.43 -0.84 10.73
N VAL A 297 -0.12 -1.29 11.93
CA VAL A 297 1.25 -1.43 12.42
C VAL A 297 1.54 -2.92 12.59
N LEU A 298 2.54 -3.40 11.86
CA LEU A 298 3.00 -4.78 11.90
C LEU A 298 4.40 -4.82 12.49
N PRO A 299 4.59 -5.38 13.70
CA PRO A 299 5.92 -5.73 14.17
C PRO A 299 6.55 -6.74 13.19
N LEU A 300 7.76 -6.47 12.74
CA LEU A 300 8.51 -7.41 11.89
C LEU A 300 9.23 -8.41 12.81
N SER A 301 8.46 -9.39 13.27
CA SER A 301 8.86 -10.51 14.14
C SER A 301 8.16 -11.79 13.66
N ASP A 302 8.58 -12.93 14.18
CA ASP A 302 8.07 -14.24 13.75
C ASP A 302 6.54 -14.37 13.94
N ASP A 303 6.01 -13.77 15.00
CA ASP A 303 4.58 -13.77 15.37
C ASP A 303 3.84 -12.45 15.03
N GLY A 304 4.52 -11.48 14.42
CA GLY A 304 3.94 -10.15 14.20
C GLY A 304 2.68 -10.15 13.33
N VAL A 305 2.62 -11.02 12.32
CA VAL A 305 1.43 -11.15 11.46
C VAL A 305 0.26 -11.72 12.25
N GLU A 306 0.49 -12.71 13.10
CA GLU A 306 -0.51 -13.33 13.94
C GLU A 306 -1.10 -12.32 14.95
N ILE A 307 -0.25 -11.55 15.63
CA ILE A 307 -0.65 -10.46 16.55
C ILE A 307 -1.53 -9.44 15.83
N MET A 308 -1.08 -8.96 14.67
CA MET A 308 -1.86 -8.01 13.86
C MET A 308 -3.22 -8.60 13.44
N MET A 309 -3.25 -9.87 13.05
CA MET A 309 -4.50 -10.54 12.64
C MET A 309 -5.47 -10.74 13.81
N GLU A 310 -4.98 -11.00 15.03
CA GLU A 310 -5.82 -11.03 16.22
C GLU A 310 -6.50 -9.67 16.50
N GLU A 311 -5.73 -8.59 16.44
CA GLU A 311 -6.29 -7.23 16.57
C GLU A 311 -7.34 -6.90 15.51
N LEU A 312 -7.09 -7.30 14.26
CA LEU A 312 -8.04 -7.08 13.17
C LEU A 312 -9.31 -7.92 13.33
N ASN A 313 -9.20 -9.17 13.77
CA ASN A 313 -10.35 -10.02 14.07
C ASN A 313 -11.21 -9.45 15.21
N GLU A 314 -10.57 -8.94 16.27
CA GLU A 314 -11.28 -8.27 17.36
C GLU A 314 -12.04 -7.02 16.85
N HIS A 315 -11.38 -6.17 16.07
CA HIS A 315 -12.01 -5.00 15.43
C HIS A 315 -13.18 -5.42 14.54
N HIS A 316 -13.01 -6.45 13.71
CA HIS A 316 -14.05 -6.92 12.82
C HIS A 316 -15.29 -7.42 13.58
N GLY A 317 -15.08 -8.23 14.63
CA GLY A 317 -16.18 -8.72 15.47
C GLY A 317 -16.93 -7.59 16.19
N LYS A 318 -16.18 -6.72 16.85
CA LYS A 318 -16.74 -5.64 17.69
C LYS A 318 -17.30 -4.46 16.89
N PHE A 319 -16.83 -4.21 15.67
CA PHE A 319 -17.25 -3.06 14.88
C PHE A 319 -17.91 -3.46 13.57
N VAL A 320 -17.22 -4.20 12.69
CA VAL A 320 -17.74 -4.46 11.34
C VAL A 320 -19.02 -5.33 11.39
N VAL A 321 -18.98 -6.41 12.17
CA VAL A 321 -20.13 -7.33 12.27
C VAL A 321 -21.29 -6.70 13.01
N SER A 322 -21.03 -6.00 14.11
CA SER A 322 -22.09 -5.45 14.97
C SER A 322 -22.73 -4.18 14.41
N GLU A 323 -21.95 -3.29 13.76
CA GLU A 323 -22.40 -1.95 13.39
C GLU A 323 -22.61 -1.74 11.88
N LEU A 324 -22.01 -2.59 11.02
CA LEU A 324 -22.00 -2.37 9.59
C LEU A 324 -22.72 -3.50 8.83
N PRO A 325 -24.06 -3.53 8.84
CA PRO A 325 -24.82 -4.61 8.20
C PRO A 325 -24.60 -4.71 6.69
N LYS A 326 -24.17 -3.61 6.05
CA LYS A 326 -23.88 -3.55 4.60
C LYS A 326 -22.40 -3.70 4.27
N ALA A 327 -21.53 -3.97 5.27
CA ALA A 327 -20.09 -4.05 5.01
C ALA A 327 -19.77 -5.15 3.99
N LEU A 328 -19.04 -4.78 2.94
CA LEU A 328 -18.69 -5.70 1.85
C LEU A 328 -17.82 -6.86 2.33
N CYS A 329 -16.91 -6.60 3.28
CA CYS A 329 -16.02 -7.60 3.87
C CYS A 329 -16.75 -8.58 4.83
N ARG A 330 -18.00 -8.30 5.22
CA ARG A 330 -18.76 -9.09 6.20
C ARG A 330 -19.06 -10.53 5.76
N ARG A 331 -19.06 -10.79 4.44
CA ARG A 331 -19.38 -12.11 3.88
C ARG A 331 -18.43 -13.22 4.34
N HIS A 332 -17.23 -12.89 4.81
CA HIS A 332 -16.27 -13.87 5.31
C HIS A 332 -16.70 -14.59 6.59
N LEU A 333 -17.45 -13.92 7.48
CA LEU A 333 -17.83 -14.52 8.76
C LEU A 333 -18.99 -15.52 8.66
N ALA A 334 -19.85 -15.40 7.64
CA ALA A 334 -20.94 -16.34 7.43
C ALA A 334 -20.46 -17.78 7.08
N GLN A 335 -19.20 -17.90 6.60
CA GLN A 335 -18.60 -19.21 6.28
C GLN A 335 -17.73 -19.80 7.41
N ALA A 336 -17.26 -18.97 8.35
CA ALA A 336 -16.40 -19.41 9.47
C ALA A 336 -17.19 -19.91 10.70
N VAL A 337 -18.42 -19.42 10.90
CA VAL A 337 -19.26 -19.80 12.06
C VAL A 337 -19.63 -21.28 12.13
N PRO A 338 -19.88 -22.02 11.02
CA PRO A 338 -20.16 -23.45 11.10
C PRO A 338 -19.00 -24.31 11.60
N GLN A 339 -17.74 -23.87 11.42
CA GLN A 339 -16.58 -24.66 11.84
C GLN A 339 -16.23 -24.48 13.32
N LEU A 340 -16.56 -23.35 13.93
CA LEU A 340 -16.34 -23.11 15.36
C LEU A 340 -17.39 -23.82 16.24
N ILE A 341 -18.62 -23.99 15.75
CA ILE A 341 -19.67 -24.73 16.51
C ILE A 341 -19.43 -26.24 16.45
N ALA A 342 -18.81 -26.74 15.38
CA ALA A 342 -18.46 -28.16 15.28
C ALA A 342 -17.22 -28.57 16.09
N ALA A 343 -16.41 -27.62 16.55
CA ALA A 343 -15.23 -27.87 17.39
C ALA A 343 -15.51 -27.81 18.91
N VAL A 344 -16.74 -27.43 19.31
CA VAL A 344 -17.17 -27.30 20.72
C VAL A 344 -18.31 -28.28 21.07
N SER A 345 -18.76 -29.10 20.10
CA SER A 345 -19.68 -30.19 20.31
C SER A 345 -18.96 -31.55 20.12
#